data_4f109df8980b0a44483c7a7750afba94
#
_entry.id   4f109df8980b0a44483c7a7750afba94
#
_cell.length_a   1.000
_cell.length_b   1.000
_cell.length_c   1.000
_cell.angle_alpha   90.00
_cell.angle_beta   90.00
_cell.angle_gamma   90.00
#
_symmetry.space_group_name_H-M   'P 1'
#
loop_
_entity.id
_entity.type
_entity.pdbx_description
1 polymer ?
#
loop_
_entity_poly.entity_id
_entity_poly.type
_entity_poly.pdbx_seq_one_letter_code
_entity_poly.pdbx_strand_id
1 'polypeptide(L)'
;MTSTTSTVARIALEPRTIDAGGIETSYLEAGAGEPVVMLHGSGPGVSAIANWQNNIGTLAQRFRVLAPDIVGFGATERPDDVTYSLRAWTDHIWAFIDAHGIGKTAIVGNSLGGRIALQMATDCPDRIAKMVLMGAPGVGMTLTEGLAALRAYEPSHDAMRDLLRSYFAVDPAMITDELVAIRYEASIADGAYEAYRAMFLDPRHAGSELGITEDEVRAIATPTLLVHGREDKVVPVQVSVTMLGLLPNADLHVFSACGHWTQIERADEFSALVADYLARR
;
A
#
# COMPACT_ATOMS: atom_id res chain seq x y z
N MET A 1 19.18 16.58 27.13
CA MET A 1 19.43 16.15 25.78
C MET A 1 18.31 16.68 24.91
N THR A 2 18.56 17.73 24.16
CA THR A 2 17.59 18.42 23.32
C THR A 2 17.30 17.56 22.11
N SER A 3 16.09 17.03 22.03
CA SER A 3 15.57 16.35 20.85
C SER A 3 15.48 17.35 19.69
N THR A 4 16.41 17.29 18.77
CA THR A 4 16.30 17.95 17.47
C THR A 4 15.31 17.16 16.63
N THR A 5 14.04 17.50 16.73
CA THR A 5 13.02 17.08 15.76
C THR A 5 13.40 17.73 14.43
N SER A 6 14.08 16.97 13.57
CA SER A 6 14.30 17.36 12.18
C SER A 6 12.95 17.32 11.48
N THR A 7 12.29 18.45 11.39
CA THR A 7 11.09 18.61 10.59
C THR A 7 11.54 18.53 9.12
N VAL A 8 11.46 17.33 8.51
CA VAL A 8 11.61 17.21 7.06
C VAL A 8 10.54 18.09 6.44
N ALA A 9 10.95 19.11 5.69
CA ALA A 9 10.03 20.00 5.03
C ALA A 9 9.07 19.17 4.14
N ARG A 10 7.77 19.34 4.36
CA ARG A 10 6.77 18.72 3.47
C ARG A 10 7.02 19.25 2.07
N ILE A 11 7.42 18.38 1.15
CA ILE A 11 7.51 18.73 -0.28
C ILE A 11 6.09 18.84 -0.83
N ALA A 12 5.87 19.85 -1.68
CA ALA A 12 4.64 19.91 -2.47
C ALA A 12 4.65 18.73 -3.45
N LEU A 13 3.66 17.85 -3.31
CA LEU A 13 3.48 16.69 -4.18
C LEU A 13 2.37 17.02 -5.17
N GLU A 14 2.75 17.26 -6.41
CA GLU A 14 1.80 17.50 -7.50
C GLU A 14 1.55 16.20 -8.26
N PRO A 15 0.29 15.77 -8.42
CA PRO A 15 -0.04 14.61 -9.24
C PRO A 15 0.40 14.82 -10.70
N ARG A 16 0.89 13.76 -11.30
CA ARG A 16 1.25 13.66 -12.73
C ARG A 16 0.46 12.54 -13.35
N THR A 17 0.38 12.50 -14.68
CA THR A 17 -0.22 11.37 -15.41
C THR A 17 0.77 10.77 -16.40
N ILE A 18 0.61 9.48 -16.67
CA ILE A 18 1.34 8.72 -17.68
C ILE A 18 0.42 7.63 -18.25
N ASP A 19 0.59 7.31 -19.52
CA ASP A 19 -0.04 6.13 -20.11
C ASP A 19 0.70 4.87 -19.63
N ALA A 20 0.03 4.05 -18.85
CA ALA A 20 0.51 2.76 -18.38
C ALA A 20 -0.24 1.62 -19.10
N GLY A 21 0.18 1.34 -20.33
CA GLY A 21 -0.41 0.26 -21.14
C GLY A 21 -1.85 0.52 -21.57
N GLY A 22 -2.18 1.76 -21.90
CA GLY A 22 -3.50 2.19 -22.33
C GLY A 22 -4.39 2.71 -21.20
N ILE A 23 -3.87 2.79 -19.96
CA ILE A 23 -4.56 3.36 -18.79
C ILE A 23 -3.88 4.65 -18.39
N GLU A 24 -4.59 5.79 -18.46
CA GLU A 24 -4.08 7.06 -17.93
C GLU A 24 -3.93 6.94 -16.42
N THR A 25 -2.69 6.85 -15.97
CA THR A 25 -2.34 6.56 -14.57
C THR A 25 -1.87 7.82 -13.86
N SER A 26 -2.57 8.21 -12.81
CA SER A 26 -2.17 9.27 -11.89
C SER A 26 -1.07 8.76 -10.96
N TYR A 27 -0.04 9.57 -10.69
CA TYR A 27 1.05 9.21 -9.81
C TYR A 27 1.73 10.42 -9.18
N LEU A 28 2.44 10.19 -8.08
CA LEU A 28 3.34 11.15 -7.46
C LEU A 28 4.79 10.79 -7.76
N GLU A 29 5.64 11.78 -7.98
CA GLU A 29 7.06 11.58 -8.17
C GLU A 29 7.87 12.61 -7.40
N ALA A 30 8.94 12.13 -6.73
CA ALA A 30 9.88 12.99 -6.04
C ALA A 30 11.27 12.35 -5.94
N GLY A 31 12.31 13.20 -5.83
CA GLY A 31 13.69 12.76 -5.65
C GLY A 31 14.36 12.29 -6.94
N ALA A 32 15.52 11.67 -6.78
CA ALA A 32 16.35 11.13 -7.86
C ALA A 32 17.19 9.95 -7.34
N GLY A 33 17.76 9.15 -8.23
CA GLY A 33 18.58 7.98 -7.90
C GLY A 33 17.89 6.68 -8.23
N GLU A 34 18.17 5.63 -7.43
CA GLU A 34 17.56 4.31 -7.62
C GLU A 34 16.04 4.37 -7.46
N PRO A 35 15.27 3.75 -8.36
CA PRO A 35 13.82 3.83 -8.33
C PRO A 35 13.22 3.02 -7.18
N VAL A 36 12.23 3.61 -6.53
CA VAL A 36 11.37 2.98 -5.52
C VAL A 36 9.92 3.22 -5.90
N VAL A 37 9.17 2.16 -6.13
CA VAL A 37 7.74 2.24 -6.40
C VAL A 37 6.95 1.96 -5.11
N MET A 38 6.06 2.89 -4.74
CA MET A 38 5.26 2.81 -3.53
C MET A 38 3.81 2.50 -3.87
N LEU A 39 3.32 1.33 -3.47
CA LEU A 39 1.99 0.81 -3.76
C LEU A 39 1.08 0.97 -2.55
N HIS A 40 0.02 1.75 -2.69
CA HIS A 40 -0.95 1.98 -1.62
C HIS A 40 -1.82 0.74 -1.34
N GLY A 41 -2.54 0.74 -0.22
CA GLY A 41 -3.51 -0.29 0.14
C GLY A 41 -4.82 -0.17 -0.60
N SER A 42 -5.81 -0.94 -0.17
CA SER A 42 -7.20 -0.82 -0.60
C SER A 42 -8.06 -0.18 0.49
N GLY A 43 -9.19 0.31 0.10
CA GLY A 43 -10.17 0.88 1.01
C GLY A 43 -10.89 2.07 0.37
N PRO A 44 -12.02 2.48 0.94
CA PRO A 44 -12.78 3.60 0.38
C PRO A 44 -11.95 4.90 0.44
N GLY A 45 -11.91 5.62 -0.67
CA GLY A 45 -11.22 6.90 -0.81
C GLY A 45 -9.69 6.83 -0.69
N VAL A 46 -9.05 5.67 -0.93
CA VAL A 46 -7.58 5.55 -0.93
C VAL A 46 -6.98 6.08 -2.25
N SER A 47 -5.79 6.63 -2.15
CA SER A 47 -4.94 7.07 -3.26
C SER A 47 -3.47 7.09 -2.82
N ALA A 48 -2.56 7.29 -3.75
CA ALA A 48 -1.14 7.43 -3.46
C ALA A 48 -0.86 8.58 -2.48
N ILE A 49 -1.47 9.74 -2.69
CA ILE A 49 -1.29 10.90 -1.79
C ILE A 49 -1.85 10.61 -0.40
N ALA A 50 -3.05 10.02 -0.31
CA ALA A 50 -3.67 9.69 0.99
C ALA A 50 -2.84 8.67 1.78
N ASN A 51 -2.09 7.81 1.09
CA ASN A 51 -1.29 6.76 1.72
C ASN A 51 0.14 7.21 2.06
N TRP A 52 0.80 8.02 1.18
CA TRP A 52 2.23 8.20 1.19
C TRP A 52 2.74 9.63 1.40
N GLN A 53 1.86 10.65 1.50
CA GLN A 53 2.27 12.05 1.61
C GLN A 53 3.25 12.33 2.76
N ASN A 54 3.19 11.57 3.85
CA ASN A 54 4.05 11.73 5.02
C ASN A 54 5.41 11.03 4.87
N ASN A 55 5.61 10.20 3.83
CA ASN A 55 6.77 9.32 3.69
C ASN A 55 7.65 9.68 2.49
N ILE A 56 7.02 10.11 1.38
CA ILE A 56 7.72 10.41 0.12
C ILE A 56 8.87 11.39 0.34
N GLY A 57 8.65 12.46 1.13
CA GLY A 57 9.68 13.50 1.35
C GLY A 57 10.97 12.97 1.96
N THR A 58 10.89 12.04 2.89
CA THR A 58 12.06 11.41 3.52
C THR A 58 12.77 10.47 2.53
N LEU A 59 12.02 9.62 1.83
CA LEU A 59 12.57 8.67 0.87
C LEU A 59 13.20 9.37 -0.34
N ALA A 60 12.58 10.46 -0.80
CA ALA A 60 13.04 11.27 -1.94
C ALA A 60 14.40 11.95 -1.72
N GLN A 61 14.90 12.00 -0.50
CA GLN A 61 16.27 12.48 -0.22
C GLN A 61 17.36 11.53 -0.76
N ARG A 62 17.02 10.26 -0.99
CA ARG A 62 17.97 9.20 -1.36
C ARG A 62 17.57 8.42 -2.61
N PHE A 63 16.30 8.45 -3.00
CA PHE A 63 15.71 7.61 -4.04
C PHE A 63 14.86 8.42 -5.00
N ARG A 64 14.68 7.92 -6.23
CA ARG A 64 13.61 8.36 -7.11
C ARG A 64 12.34 7.61 -6.70
N VAL A 65 11.44 8.29 -6.03
CA VAL A 65 10.18 7.71 -5.51
C VAL A 65 9.07 7.95 -6.51
N LEU A 66 8.34 6.88 -6.84
CA LEU A 66 7.18 6.87 -7.71
C LEU A 66 6.02 6.20 -6.97
N ALA A 67 4.90 6.86 -6.85
CA ALA A 67 3.72 6.34 -6.16
C ALA A 67 2.49 6.47 -7.07
N PRO A 68 2.13 5.41 -7.84
CA PRO A 68 0.93 5.42 -8.67
C PRO A 68 -0.35 5.25 -7.84
N ASP A 69 -1.44 5.84 -8.31
CA ASP A 69 -2.77 5.37 -8.00
C ASP A 69 -3.03 4.08 -8.78
N ILE A 70 -3.25 2.98 -8.07
CA ILE A 70 -3.50 1.66 -8.69
C ILE A 70 -4.83 1.72 -9.44
N VAL A 71 -4.94 1.07 -10.60
CA VAL A 71 -6.18 1.06 -11.41
C VAL A 71 -7.40 0.69 -10.55
N GLY A 72 -8.45 1.52 -10.66
CA GLY A 72 -9.65 1.46 -9.83
C GLY A 72 -9.62 2.37 -8.60
N PHE A 73 -8.47 3.00 -8.29
CA PHE A 73 -8.30 3.89 -7.14
C PHE A 73 -7.83 5.29 -7.55
N GLY A 74 -7.95 6.23 -6.61
CA GLY A 74 -7.46 7.60 -6.76
C GLY A 74 -7.97 8.28 -8.01
N ALA A 75 -7.06 8.96 -8.72
CA ALA A 75 -7.35 9.68 -9.96
C ALA A 75 -6.92 8.91 -11.22
N THR A 76 -6.48 7.66 -11.10
CA THR A 76 -6.20 6.80 -12.26
C THR A 76 -7.51 6.45 -12.97
N GLU A 77 -7.45 6.43 -14.30
CA GLU A 77 -8.57 6.04 -15.17
C GLU A 77 -9.20 4.71 -14.73
N ARG A 78 -10.51 4.60 -14.91
CA ARG A 78 -11.30 3.39 -14.63
C ARG A 78 -11.95 2.89 -15.91
N PRO A 79 -11.20 2.13 -16.76
CA PRO A 79 -11.76 1.61 -18.00
C PRO A 79 -12.95 0.68 -17.70
N ASP A 80 -14.00 0.78 -18.51
CA ASP A 80 -15.25 0.01 -18.34
C ASP A 80 -15.05 -1.52 -18.51
N ASP A 81 -14.02 -1.92 -19.24
CA ASP A 81 -13.71 -3.31 -19.55
C ASP A 81 -12.71 -3.96 -18.56
N VAL A 82 -12.23 -3.22 -17.56
CA VAL A 82 -11.31 -3.76 -16.56
C VAL A 82 -12.06 -4.63 -15.55
N THR A 83 -11.67 -5.90 -15.49
CA THR A 83 -12.04 -6.78 -14.37
C THR A 83 -10.98 -6.68 -13.30
N TYR A 84 -11.32 -6.03 -12.16
CA TYR A 84 -10.40 -5.86 -11.04
C TYR A 84 -10.02 -7.21 -10.44
N SER A 85 -8.74 -7.52 -10.50
CA SER A 85 -8.16 -8.77 -9.98
C SER A 85 -6.70 -8.53 -9.60
N LEU A 86 -6.11 -9.46 -8.85
CA LEU A 86 -4.67 -9.39 -8.53
C LEU A 86 -3.84 -9.32 -9.82
N ARG A 87 -4.22 -10.04 -10.86
CA ARG A 87 -3.56 -10.02 -12.16
C ARG A 87 -3.64 -8.65 -12.82
N ALA A 88 -4.84 -8.07 -12.91
CA ALA A 88 -5.04 -6.75 -13.50
C ALA A 88 -4.23 -5.66 -12.78
N TRP A 89 -4.20 -5.67 -11.45
CA TRP A 89 -3.37 -4.74 -10.67
C TRP A 89 -1.87 -4.95 -10.90
N THR A 90 -1.42 -6.20 -10.95
CA THR A 90 -0.01 -6.53 -11.20
C THR A 90 0.42 -6.10 -12.59
N ASP A 91 -0.39 -6.36 -13.62
CA ASP A 91 -0.13 -5.96 -15.00
C ASP A 91 -0.09 -4.43 -15.14
N HIS A 92 -1.04 -3.73 -14.52
CA HIS A 92 -1.05 -2.27 -14.49
C HIS A 92 0.24 -1.69 -13.87
N ILE A 93 0.71 -2.23 -12.75
CA ILE A 93 1.94 -1.75 -12.10
C ILE A 93 3.17 -2.08 -12.96
N TRP A 94 3.21 -3.23 -13.64
CA TRP A 94 4.30 -3.51 -14.58
C TRP A 94 4.28 -2.54 -15.75
N ALA A 95 3.11 -2.25 -16.34
CA ALA A 95 2.98 -1.28 -17.42
C ALA A 95 3.42 0.12 -16.97
N PHE A 96 3.08 0.53 -15.75
CA PHE A 96 3.54 1.79 -15.16
C PHE A 96 5.08 1.84 -15.02
N ILE A 97 5.70 0.78 -14.52
CA ILE A 97 7.16 0.66 -14.38
C ILE A 97 7.83 0.72 -15.77
N ASP A 98 7.27 0.03 -16.76
CA ASP A 98 7.79 -0.02 -18.13
C ASP A 98 7.66 1.35 -18.83
N ALA A 99 6.55 2.06 -18.63
CA ALA A 99 6.35 3.43 -19.15
C ALA A 99 7.38 4.43 -18.62
N HIS A 100 7.93 4.20 -17.42
CA HIS A 100 9.04 4.98 -16.85
C HIS A 100 10.43 4.50 -17.28
N GLY A 101 10.55 3.47 -18.11
CA GLY A 101 11.82 2.88 -18.57
C GLY A 101 12.62 2.21 -17.45
N ILE A 102 11.94 1.72 -16.40
CA ILE A 102 12.58 1.13 -15.22
C ILE A 102 12.75 -0.38 -15.40
N GLY A 103 14.00 -0.84 -15.53
CA GLY A 103 14.30 -2.27 -15.66
C GLY A 103 14.22 -3.02 -14.32
N LYS A 104 14.66 -2.38 -13.22
CA LYS A 104 14.67 -2.97 -11.88
C LYS A 104 14.36 -1.90 -10.82
N THR A 105 13.55 -2.23 -9.82
CA THR A 105 13.11 -1.29 -8.79
C THR A 105 12.99 -1.97 -7.43
N ALA A 106 13.02 -1.18 -6.35
CA ALA A 106 12.51 -1.62 -5.06
C ALA A 106 11.00 -1.30 -4.97
N ILE A 107 10.25 -2.13 -4.23
CA ILE A 107 8.82 -1.91 -4.01
C ILE A 107 8.53 -1.76 -2.52
N VAL A 108 7.75 -0.74 -2.18
CA VAL A 108 7.17 -0.53 -0.84
C VAL A 108 5.67 -0.68 -0.96
N GLY A 109 5.09 -1.76 -0.43
CA GLY A 109 3.68 -2.08 -0.57
C GLY A 109 2.94 -2.08 0.76
N ASN A 110 1.85 -1.32 0.84
CA ASN A 110 0.92 -1.36 1.96
C ASN A 110 -0.28 -2.28 1.64
N SER A 111 -0.61 -3.21 2.53
CA SER A 111 -1.82 -4.02 2.44
C SER A 111 -1.97 -4.67 1.05
N LEU A 112 -2.98 -4.31 0.25
CA LEU A 112 -3.14 -4.76 -1.14
C LEU A 112 -1.86 -4.53 -1.97
N GLY A 113 -1.22 -3.36 -1.84
CA GLY A 113 0.05 -3.07 -2.53
C GLY A 113 1.16 -4.04 -2.15
N GLY A 114 1.16 -4.53 -0.90
CA GLY A 114 2.07 -5.60 -0.47
C GLY A 114 1.75 -6.95 -1.12
N ARG A 115 0.48 -7.28 -1.30
CA ARG A 115 0.08 -8.51 -2.02
C ARG A 115 0.45 -8.44 -3.51
N ILE A 116 0.28 -7.26 -4.12
CA ILE A 116 0.74 -7.02 -5.51
C ILE A 116 2.26 -7.20 -5.60
N ALA A 117 3.04 -6.63 -4.66
CA ALA A 117 4.49 -6.78 -4.62
C ALA A 117 4.93 -8.26 -4.53
N LEU A 118 4.26 -9.08 -3.71
CA LEU A 118 4.51 -10.52 -3.64
C LEU A 118 4.26 -11.20 -4.99
N GLN A 119 3.15 -10.86 -5.69
CA GLN A 119 2.86 -11.41 -7.02
C GLN A 119 3.94 -11.00 -8.03
N MET A 120 4.33 -9.72 -8.02
CA MET A 120 5.38 -9.22 -8.91
C MET A 120 6.72 -9.93 -8.69
N ALA A 121 7.08 -10.21 -7.44
CA ALA A 121 8.29 -10.95 -7.10
C ALA A 121 8.23 -12.43 -7.50
N THR A 122 7.03 -13.01 -7.52
CA THR A 122 6.82 -14.38 -8.03
C THR A 122 6.94 -14.41 -9.56
N ASP A 123 6.32 -13.45 -10.26
CA ASP A 123 6.27 -13.42 -11.72
C ASP A 123 7.61 -13.02 -12.35
N CYS A 124 8.28 -11.99 -11.80
CA CYS A 124 9.48 -11.39 -12.37
C CYS A 124 10.52 -11.05 -11.27
N PRO A 125 11.10 -12.03 -10.56
CA PRO A 125 11.97 -11.80 -9.41
C PRO A 125 13.21 -10.95 -9.76
N ASP A 126 13.76 -11.08 -10.96
CA ASP A 126 14.95 -10.34 -11.41
C ASP A 126 14.71 -8.82 -11.54
N ARG A 127 13.46 -8.40 -11.67
CA ARG A 127 13.07 -7.00 -11.78
C ARG A 127 12.79 -6.33 -10.42
N ILE A 128 12.77 -7.09 -9.34
CA ILE A 128 12.55 -6.56 -7.98
C ILE A 128 13.87 -6.62 -7.21
N ALA A 129 14.40 -5.46 -6.85
CA ALA A 129 15.65 -5.36 -6.10
C ALA A 129 15.46 -5.71 -4.63
N LYS A 130 14.43 -5.16 -4.01
CA LYS A 130 14.02 -5.34 -2.60
C LYS A 130 12.53 -5.10 -2.44
N MET A 131 11.96 -5.66 -1.39
CA MET A 131 10.58 -5.36 -0.99
C MET A 131 10.51 -4.84 0.44
N VAL A 132 9.58 -3.93 0.67
CA VAL A 132 9.07 -3.59 2.02
C VAL A 132 7.57 -3.84 2.00
N LEU A 133 7.10 -4.76 2.82
CA LEU A 133 5.70 -5.18 2.89
C LEU A 133 5.11 -4.74 4.22
N MET A 134 4.14 -3.84 4.19
CA MET A 134 3.55 -3.27 5.39
C MET A 134 2.09 -3.68 5.52
N GLY A 135 1.75 -4.39 6.62
CA GLY A 135 0.39 -4.88 6.86
C GLY A 135 -0.17 -5.66 5.68
N ALA A 136 0.70 -6.40 4.96
CA ALA A 136 0.33 -7.12 3.75
C ALA A 136 -0.41 -8.42 4.07
N PRO A 137 -1.47 -8.78 3.31
CA PRO A 137 -2.05 -10.12 3.36
C PRO A 137 -1.03 -11.16 2.90
N GLY A 138 -1.11 -12.35 3.49
CA GLY A 138 -0.17 -13.44 3.23
C GLY A 138 -0.77 -14.79 3.60
N VAL A 139 0.11 -15.78 3.79
CA VAL A 139 -0.29 -17.14 4.19
C VAL A 139 -1.04 -17.10 5.52
N GLY A 140 -2.15 -17.85 5.59
CA GLY A 140 -2.98 -17.95 6.80
C GLY A 140 -3.90 -16.76 7.05
N MET A 141 -4.00 -15.82 6.09
CA MET A 141 -4.95 -14.71 6.20
C MET A 141 -6.38 -15.20 6.26
N THR A 142 -7.13 -14.71 7.24
CA THR A 142 -8.56 -15.00 7.42
C THR A 142 -9.37 -13.70 7.38
N LEU A 143 -10.69 -13.83 7.21
CA LEU A 143 -11.58 -12.69 7.28
C LEU A 143 -11.63 -12.14 8.73
N THR A 144 -11.05 -10.96 8.92
CA THR A 144 -11.08 -10.24 10.20
C THR A 144 -12.32 -9.33 10.29
N GLU A 145 -12.61 -8.82 11.51
CA GLU A 145 -13.65 -7.80 11.68
C GLU A 145 -13.37 -6.54 10.86
N GLY A 146 -12.10 -6.12 10.78
CA GLY A 146 -11.71 -4.96 9.98
C GLY A 146 -11.94 -5.17 8.48
N LEU A 147 -11.62 -6.35 7.94
CA LEU A 147 -11.93 -6.69 6.54
C LEU A 147 -13.43 -6.83 6.30
N ALA A 148 -14.18 -7.38 7.26
CA ALA A 148 -15.62 -7.47 7.16
C ALA A 148 -16.26 -6.07 7.14
N ALA A 149 -15.79 -5.16 8.00
CA ALA A 149 -16.22 -3.77 8.03
C ALA A 149 -15.89 -3.03 6.73
N LEU A 150 -14.70 -3.24 6.16
CA LEU A 150 -14.35 -2.72 4.84
C LEU A 150 -15.34 -3.20 3.77
N ARG A 151 -15.64 -4.50 3.73
CA ARG A 151 -16.59 -5.06 2.77
C ARG A 151 -18.04 -4.57 2.97
N ALA A 152 -18.40 -4.22 4.20
CA ALA A 152 -19.73 -3.70 4.53
C ALA A 152 -19.83 -2.17 4.40
N TYR A 153 -18.77 -1.48 3.94
CA TYR A 153 -18.77 -0.04 3.85
C TYR A 153 -19.81 0.48 2.85
N GLU A 154 -20.70 1.32 3.34
CA GLU A 154 -21.60 2.16 2.53
C GLU A 154 -21.25 3.63 2.78
N PRO A 155 -21.16 4.48 1.74
CA PRO A 155 -20.67 5.83 1.89
C PRO A 155 -21.52 6.71 2.79
N SER A 156 -20.93 7.12 3.92
CA SER A 156 -21.42 8.22 4.76
C SER A 156 -20.25 8.71 5.63
N HIS A 157 -20.34 9.95 6.13
CA HIS A 157 -19.32 10.48 7.04
C HIS A 157 -19.19 9.63 8.32
N ASP A 158 -20.31 9.15 8.86
CA ASP A 158 -20.30 8.34 10.09
C ASP A 158 -19.68 6.96 9.81
N ALA A 159 -20.07 6.28 8.72
CA ALA A 159 -19.48 5.00 8.35
C ALA A 159 -17.97 5.12 8.09
N MET A 160 -17.51 6.19 7.44
CA MET A 160 -16.08 6.45 7.23
C MET A 160 -15.35 6.66 8.56
N ARG A 161 -15.92 7.50 9.45
CA ARG A 161 -15.37 7.76 10.79
C ARG A 161 -15.26 6.49 11.62
N ASP A 162 -16.32 5.71 11.67
CA ASP A 162 -16.38 4.47 12.44
C ASP A 162 -15.40 3.41 11.91
N LEU A 163 -15.32 3.26 10.60
CA LEU A 163 -14.37 2.37 9.94
C LEU A 163 -12.92 2.73 10.32
N LEU A 164 -12.55 4.00 10.17
CA LEU A 164 -11.17 4.45 10.40
C LEU A 164 -10.80 4.38 11.89
N ARG A 165 -11.67 4.83 12.79
CA ARG A 165 -11.41 4.83 14.24
C ARG A 165 -11.39 3.43 14.85
N SER A 166 -12.21 2.52 14.34
CA SER A 166 -12.31 1.18 14.92
C SER A 166 -11.20 0.23 14.47
N TYR A 167 -10.70 0.39 13.24
CA TYR A 167 -9.88 -0.65 12.63
C TYR A 167 -8.53 -0.19 12.09
N PHE A 168 -8.35 1.09 11.76
CA PHE A 168 -7.15 1.52 11.03
C PHE A 168 -6.07 2.13 11.90
N ALA A 169 -6.41 2.99 12.87
CA ALA A 169 -5.46 3.62 13.77
C ALA A 169 -5.72 3.20 15.23
N VAL A 170 -4.65 3.11 16.01
CA VAL A 170 -4.76 2.84 17.46
C VAL A 170 -5.20 4.08 18.22
N ASP A 171 -4.64 5.25 17.88
CA ASP A 171 -5.07 6.52 18.46
C ASP A 171 -6.24 7.12 17.67
N PRO A 172 -7.47 7.09 18.19
CA PRO A 172 -8.63 7.63 17.48
C PRO A 172 -8.54 9.17 17.30
N ALA A 173 -7.67 9.86 18.03
CA ALA A 173 -7.47 11.30 17.87
C ALA A 173 -6.78 11.64 16.53
N MET A 174 -6.09 10.71 15.92
CA MET A 174 -5.53 10.88 14.58
C MET A 174 -6.61 10.94 13.50
N ILE A 175 -7.79 10.42 13.76
CA ILE A 175 -8.92 10.40 12.81
C ILE A 175 -9.74 11.68 13.03
N THR A 176 -9.23 12.78 12.48
CA THR A 176 -9.90 14.08 12.53
C THR A 176 -11.11 14.13 11.61
N ASP A 177 -12.03 15.06 11.89
CA ASP A 177 -13.20 15.25 11.01
C ASP A 177 -12.79 15.71 9.59
N GLU A 178 -11.68 16.44 9.47
CA GLU A 178 -11.10 16.81 8.18
C GLU A 178 -10.61 15.56 7.40
N LEU A 179 -9.88 14.66 8.05
CA LEU A 179 -9.47 13.39 7.43
C LEU A 179 -10.66 12.56 6.99
N VAL A 180 -11.70 12.47 7.84
CA VAL A 180 -12.94 11.75 7.52
C VAL A 180 -13.61 12.37 6.29
N ALA A 181 -13.73 13.72 6.24
CA ALA A 181 -14.32 14.41 5.10
C ALA A 181 -13.54 14.14 3.80
N ILE A 182 -12.21 14.30 3.81
CA ILE A 182 -11.36 14.04 2.65
C ILE A 182 -11.52 12.59 2.15
N ARG A 183 -11.52 11.62 3.06
CA ARG A 183 -11.65 10.21 2.70
C ARG A 183 -13.06 9.87 2.19
N TYR A 184 -14.09 10.45 2.80
CA TYR A 184 -15.46 10.30 2.34
C TYR A 184 -15.65 10.86 0.94
N GLU A 185 -15.27 12.12 0.69
CA GLU A 185 -15.38 12.76 -0.63
C GLU A 185 -14.63 11.96 -1.70
N ALA A 186 -13.42 11.49 -1.41
CA ALA A 186 -12.68 10.62 -2.31
C ALA A 186 -13.39 9.28 -2.56
N SER A 187 -14.13 8.74 -1.59
CA SER A 187 -14.84 7.47 -1.73
C SER A 187 -16.08 7.54 -2.59
N ILE A 188 -16.66 8.75 -2.76
CA ILE A 188 -17.83 9.01 -3.60
C ILE A 188 -17.51 9.79 -4.87
N ALA A 189 -16.22 10.06 -5.13
CA ALA A 189 -15.79 10.64 -6.39
C ALA A 189 -16.23 9.78 -7.58
N ASP A 190 -16.34 10.38 -8.74
CA ASP A 190 -16.93 9.77 -9.94
C ASP A 190 -16.36 8.36 -10.22
N GLY A 191 -17.23 7.35 -10.22
CA GLY A 191 -16.89 5.94 -10.42
C GLY A 191 -16.13 5.25 -9.26
N ALA A 192 -15.75 5.97 -8.19
CA ALA A 192 -14.90 5.41 -7.13
C ALA A 192 -15.62 4.34 -6.29
N TYR A 193 -16.88 4.58 -5.93
CA TYR A 193 -17.64 3.61 -5.13
C TYR A 193 -18.05 2.39 -5.96
N GLU A 194 -18.40 2.60 -7.22
CA GLU A 194 -18.71 1.52 -8.18
C GLU A 194 -17.51 0.60 -8.37
N ALA A 195 -16.30 1.16 -8.59
CA ALA A 195 -15.06 0.40 -8.68
C ALA A 195 -14.78 -0.37 -7.38
N TYR A 196 -14.92 0.29 -6.22
CA TYR A 196 -14.75 -0.34 -4.91
C TYR A 196 -15.69 -1.55 -4.72
N ARG A 197 -16.97 -1.40 -5.08
CA ARG A 197 -17.93 -2.50 -5.05
C ARG A 197 -17.55 -3.64 -5.98
N ALA A 198 -17.13 -3.32 -7.20
CA ALA A 198 -16.70 -4.32 -8.17
C ALA A 198 -15.49 -5.14 -7.67
N MET A 199 -14.57 -4.52 -6.94
CA MET A 199 -13.38 -5.18 -6.38
C MET A 199 -13.69 -6.10 -5.19
N PHE A 200 -14.55 -5.66 -4.26
CA PHE A 200 -14.65 -6.28 -2.93
C PHE A 200 -16.01 -6.85 -2.59
N LEU A 201 -17.08 -6.43 -3.27
CA LEU A 201 -18.43 -6.86 -2.97
C LEU A 201 -19.02 -7.82 -4.02
N ASP A 202 -18.36 -7.95 -5.17
CA ASP A 202 -18.76 -8.96 -6.14
C ASP A 202 -18.40 -10.36 -5.61
N PRO A 203 -19.38 -11.27 -5.42
CA PRO A 203 -19.11 -12.62 -4.93
C PRO A 203 -18.13 -13.41 -5.80
N ARG A 204 -17.99 -13.06 -7.07
CA ARG A 204 -17.05 -13.69 -8.02
C ARG A 204 -15.59 -13.35 -7.68
N HIS A 205 -15.35 -12.23 -6.99
CA HIS A 205 -14.01 -11.74 -6.63
C HIS A 205 -13.75 -11.78 -5.11
N ALA A 206 -14.74 -12.20 -4.31
CA ALA A 206 -14.66 -12.17 -2.86
C ALA A 206 -13.62 -13.19 -2.31
N GLY A 207 -12.39 -12.74 -2.21
CA GLY A 207 -11.40 -13.29 -1.26
C GLY A 207 -10.51 -14.44 -1.74
N SER A 208 -10.79 -15.13 -2.84
CA SER A 208 -9.95 -16.25 -3.29
C SER A 208 -8.69 -15.84 -4.06
N GLU A 209 -8.71 -14.68 -4.71
CA GLU A 209 -7.61 -14.22 -5.57
C GLU A 209 -6.46 -13.55 -4.83
N LEU A 210 -6.66 -13.13 -3.57
CA LEU A 210 -5.59 -12.54 -2.76
C LEU A 210 -4.79 -13.56 -1.95
N GLY A 211 -5.13 -14.84 -2.06
CA GLY A 211 -4.39 -15.93 -1.44
C GLY A 211 -2.98 -16.06 -2.02
N ILE A 212 -2.07 -16.56 -1.21
CA ILE A 212 -0.73 -17.01 -1.61
C ILE A 212 -0.40 -18.28 -0.83
N THR A 213 0.17 -19.26 -1.48
CA THR A 213 0.55 -20.53 -0.86
C THR A 213 1.90 -20.43 -0.15
N GLU A 214 2.17 -21.34 0.78
CA GLU A 214 3.47 -21.42 1.43
C GLU A 214 4.61 -21.67 0.43
N ASP A 215 4.37 -22.54 -0.56
CA ASP A 215 5.39 -22.88 -1.55
C ASP A 215 5.74 -21.69 -2.45
N GLU A 216 4.74 -20.87 -2.85
CA GLU A 216 4.99 -19.62 -3.57
C GLU A 216 5.82 -18.66 -2.72
N VAL A 217 5.50 -18.49 -1.44
CA VAL A 217 6.26 -17.61 -0.54
C VAL A 217 7.69 -18.11 -0.34
N ARG A 218 7.89 -19.40 -0.14
CA ARG A 218 9.23 -20.01 0.02
C ARG A 218 10.11 -19.84 -1.23
N ALA A 219 9.50 -19.71 -2.40
CA ALA A 219 10.22 -19.49 -3.66
C ALA A 219 10.68 -18.03 -3.86
N ILE A 220 10.14 -17.07 -3.09
CA ILE A 220 10.50 -15.66 -3.20
C ILE A 220 11.84 -15.41 -2.50
N ALA A 221 12.92 -15.32 -3.28
CA ALA A 221 14.27 -15.04 -2.77
C ALA A 221 14.59 -13.54 -2.63
N THR A 222 13.69 -12.67 -3.07
CA THR A 222 13.87 -11.21 -3.01
C THR A 222 14.05 -10.75 -1.55
N PRO A 223 15.10 -9.97 -1.22
CA PRO A 223 15.28 -9.42 0.12
C PRO A 223 14.05 -8.59 0.54
N THR A 224 13.47 -8.94 1.68
CA THR A 224 12.18 -8.40 2.13
C THR A 224 12.26 -7.87 3.55
N LEU A 225 11.73 -6.67 3.78
CA LEU A 225 11.43 -6.15 5.11
C LEU A 225 9.91 -6.22 5.33
N LEU A 226 9.49 -7.00 6.29
CA LEU A 226 8.12 -7.00 6.79
C LEU A 226 7.98 -5.91 7.85
N VAL A 227 6.98 -5.05 7.73
CA VAL A 227 6.66 -4.01 8.72
C VAL A 227 5.21 -4.17 9.17
N HIS A 228 4.97 -4.12 10.48
CA HIS A 228 3.62 -4.33 10.99
C HIS A 228 3.33 -3.49 12.23
N GLY A 229 2.10 -3.03 12.38
CA GLY A 229 1.57 -2.53 13.64
C GLY A 229 1.10 -3.69 14.50
N ARG A 230 1.51 -3.75 15.77
CA ARG A 230 1.16 -4.86 16.67
C ARG A 230 -0.34 -5.00 16.89
N GLU A 231 -1.06 -3.89 16.87
CA GLU A 231 -2.49 -3.78 17.13
C GLU A 231 -3.33 -3.70 15.83
N ASP A 232 -2.78 -4.13 14.69
CA ASP A 232 -3.48 -4.16 13.41
C ASP A 232 -4.71 -5.08 13.47
N LYS A 233 -5.91 -4.50 13.27
CA LYS A 233 -7.20 -5.19 13.28
C LYS A 233 -7.71 -5.55 11.87
N VAL A 234 -7.00 -5.10 10.83
CA VAL A 234 -7.32 -5.41 9.43
C VAL A 234 -6.55 -6.64 8.97
N VAL A 235 -5.22 -6.60 9.12
CA VAL A 235 -4.32 -7.75 8.87
C VAL A 235 -3.60 -8.06 10.18
N PRO A 236 -3.87 -9.20 10.84
CA PRO A 236 -3.21 -9.52 12.10
C PRO A 236 -1.70 -9.64 11.94
N VAL A 237 -0.93 -9.13 12.92
CA VAL A 237 0.54 -9.21 12.93
C VAL A 237 1.06 -10.65 12.77
N GLN A 238 0.27 -11.64 13.17
CA GLN A 238 0.60 -13.06 13.02
C GLN A 238 0.85 -13.45 11.56
N VAL A 239 0.20 -12.77 10.59
CA VAL A 239 0.46 -12.98 9.16
C VAL A 239 1.92 -12.66 8.83
N SER A 240 2.45 -11.51 9.28
CA SER A 240 3.88 -11.19 9.06
C SER A 240 4.82 -12.13 9.81
N VAL A 241 4.45 -12.62 11.00
CA VAL A 241 5.24 -13.63 11.71
C VAL A 241 5.30 -14.94 10.91
N THR A 242 4.18 -15.38 10.35
CA THR A 242 4.13 -16.55 9.47
C THR A 242 4.99 -16.32 8.21
N MET A 243 4.84 -15.16 7.56
CA MET A 243 5.61 -14.82 6.37
C MET A 243 7.12 -14.76 6.64
N LEU A 244 7.55 -14.27 7.81
CA LEU A 244 8.96 -14.28 8.23
C LEU A 244 9.53 -15.70 8.28
N GLY A 245 8.75 -16.69 8.72
CA GLY A 245 9.16 -18.09 8.76
C GLY A 245 9.23 -18.78 7.40
N LEU A 246 8.60 -18.19 6.38
CA LEU A 246 8.50 -18.77 5.03
C LEU A 246 9.46 -18.10 4.04
N LEU A 247 9.59 -16.78 4.09
CA LEU A 247 10.48 -16.02 3.21
C LEU A 247 11.94 -16.27 3.57
N PRO A 248 12.81 -16.74 2.64
CA PRO A 248 14.18 -17.10 2.95
C PRO A 248 15.08 -15.91 3.31
N ASN A 249 14.75 -14.69 2.86
CA ASN A 249 15.54 -13.47 3.04
C ASN A 249 14.68 -12.33 3.61
N ALA A 250 14.08 -12.54 4.79
CA ALA A 250 13.19 -11.54 5.38
C ALA A 250 13.65 -11.09 6.77
N ASP A 251 13.48 -9.79 7.03
CA ASP A 251 13.48 -9.19 8.36
C ASP A 251 12.05 -8.80 8.74
N LEU A 252 11.74 -8.74 10.03
CA LEU A 252 10.45 -8.23 10.53
C LEU A 252 10.67 -7.12 11.55
N HIS A 253 9.99 -6.00 11.36
CA HIS A 253 9.87 -4.93 12.35
C HIS A 253 8.41 -4.75 12.77
N VAL A 254 8.16 -4.77 14.08
CA VAL A 254 6.82 -4.60 14.65
C VAL A 254 6.80 -3.34 15.52
N PHE A 255 5.94 -2.40 15.16
CA PHE A 255 5.70 -1.20 15.98
C PHE A 255 4.63 -1.48 17.04
N SER A 256 4.92 -1.18 18.29
CA SER A 256 3.92 -1.18 19.37
C SER A 256 3.07 0.10 19.34
N ALA A 257 1.85 0.03 19.89
CA ALA A 257 0.88 1.12 19.85
C ALA A 257 0.70 1.66 18.41
N CYS A 258 0.46 0.74 17.48
CA CYS A 258 0.36 1.02 16.05
C CYS A 258 -0.60 0.01 15.39
N GLY A 259 -1.52 0.50 14.59
CA GLY A 259 -2.51 -0.27 13.87
C GLY A 259 -2.12 -0.56 12.42
N HIS A 260 -3.13 -0.55 11.54
CA HIS A 260 -2.94 -0.87 10.13
C HIS A 260 -2.20 0.21 9.33
N TRP A 261 -2.25 1.46 9.77
CA TRP A 261 -1.65 2.59 9.08
C TRP A 261 -0.26 2.94 9.63
N THR A 262 0.65 1.97 9.70
CA THR A 262 2.01 2.16 10.23
C THR A 262 2.73 3.35 9.61
N GLN A 263 2.57 3.58 8.31
CA GLN A 263 3.17 4.69 7.55
C GLN A 263 2.57 6.08 7.89
N ILE A 264 1.44 6.11 8.58
CA ILE A 264 0.76 7.32 9.05
C ILE A 264 0.98 7.49 10.55
N GLU A 265 0.71 6.44 11.33
CA GLU A 265 0.80 6.46 12.80
C GLU A 265 2.25 6.62 13.30
N ARG A 266 3.22 6.08 12.56
CA ARG A 266 4.66 6.08 12.87
C ARG A 266 5.47 6.61 11.68
N ALA A 267 4.99 7.69 11.03
CA ALA A 267 5.46 8.16 9.74
C ALA A 267 6.99 8.38 9.67
N ASP A 268 7.57 9.08 10.65
CA ASP A 268 9.00 9.37 10.67
C ASP A 268 9.84 8.12 10.90
N GLU A 269 9.43 7.28 11.87
CA GLU A 269 10.13 6.04 12.21
C GLU A 269 10.04 5.02 11.07
N PHE A 270 8.85 4.89 10.46
CA PHE A 270 8.64 4.05 9.28
C PHE A 270 9.52 4.52 8.11
N SER A 271 9.51 5.80 7.80
CA SER A 271 10.26 6.35 6.67
C SER A 271 11.77 6.19 6.86
N ALA A 272 12.29 6.40 8.08
CA ALA A 272 13.70 6.19 8.40
C ALA A 272 14.09 4.71 8.27
N LEU A 273 13.28 3.80 8.82
CA LEU A 273 13.49 2.36 8.74
C LEU A 273 13.54 1.88 7.27
N VAL A 274 12.58 2.32 6.47
CA VAL A 274 12.50 1.96 5.04
C VAL A 274 13.69 2.52 4.26
N ALA A 275 14.03 3.80 4.46
CA ALA A 275 15.17 4.42 3.78
C ALA A 275 16.49 3.70 4.12
N ASP A 276 16.69 3.33 5.38
CA ASP A 276 17.91 2.60 5.81
C ASP A 276 17.93 1.17 5.25
N TYR A 277 16.80 0.46 5.25
CA TYR A 277 16.71 -0.88 4.68
C TYR A 277 17.00 -0.88 3.18
N LEU A 278 16.39 0.02 2.42
CA LEU A 278 16.57 0.11 0.97
C LEU A 278 18.01 0.47 0.59
N ALA A 279 18.71 1.26 1.40
CA ALA A 279 20.09 1.68 1.16
C ALA A 279 21.16 0.63 1.51
N ARG A 280 20.83 -0.43 2.23
CA ARG A 280 21.79 -1.54 2.49
C ARG A 280 22.19 -2.16 1.16
N ARG A 281 23.47 -2.51 1.03
CA ARG A 281 24.04 -3.22 -0.15
C ARG A 281 23.76 -4.71 -0.06
#